data_e8f0fae46cc81511a0662491eefb3bd3
#
_entry.id   e8f0fae46cc81511a0662491eefb3bd3
#
_cell.length_a   1.000
_cell.length_b   1.000
_cell.length_c   1.000
_cell.angle_alpha   90.00
_cell.angle_beta   90.00
_cell.angle_gamma   90.00
#
_symmetry.space_group_name_H-M   'P 1'
#
loop_
_entity.id
_entity.type
_entity.pdbx_description
1 polymer ?
#
loop_
_entity_poly.entity_id
_entity_poly.type
_entity_poly.pdbx_seq_one_letter_code
_entity_poly.pdbx_strand_id
1 'polypeptide(L)'
;LDWSQLLYKGAQRDMGVAVFNDNFREAIKGDNDGKSHGFALGGWDKEFNIKKGVVGGVYYDAYIQDFASNPDETVNYVTSHDNLTLWDKLEISCPHYSEEDKIKIAMLAQAIVLTSQGIPFIFGGEELLRTKVGNHNSYNAGDFINRIDWSRKSKYKTVFNYYRGLISLRKSHKAFRMRSAPEIREKLKFLDTGRGVVGFVLGDHAGNDVWRKIVVVYNSNRHFSDVKLPMDANTCWNTVVEGYRAGTTAINPVYSCLNIDTISVLPVSTMVLYSE
;
A
#
# COMPACT_ATOMS: atom_id res chain seq x y z
N LEU A 1 0.93 19.04 -31.90
CA LEU A 1 1.88 18.34 -31.02
C LEU A 1 2.17 16.95 -31.62
N ASP A 2 3.42 16.67 -31.86
CA ASP A 2 3.85 15.33 -32.29
C ASP A 2 3.85 14.42 -31.07
N TRP A 3 2.96 13.42 -31.04
CA TRP A 3 2.81 12.46 -29.96
C TRP A 3 4.09 11.65 -29.69
N SER A 4 4.95 11.49 -30.69
CA SER A 4 6.25 10.81 -30.54
C SER A 4 7.23 11.56 -29.64
N GLN A 5 7.00 12.87 -29.40
CA GLN A 5 7.83 13.74 -28.57
C GLN A 5 7.29 13.88 -27.13
N LEU A 6 6.15 13.24 -26.81
CA LEU A 6 5.54 13.31 -25.50
C LEU A 6 5.86 12.08 -24.66
N LEU A 7 6.31 12.32 -23.43
CA LEU A 7 6.45 11.27 -22.43
C LEU A 7 5.06 10.99 -21.81
N TYR A 8 4.43 9.90 -22.22
CA TYR A 8 3.16 9.43 -21.66
C TYR A 8 3.37 8.11 -20.92
N LYS A 9 2.39 7.72 -20.11
CA LYS A 9 2.42 6.47 -19.34
C LYS A 9 2.58 5.27 -20.29
N GLY A 10 3.67 4.52 -20.12
CA GLY A 10 4.09 3.42 -20.97
C GLY A 10 5.21 3.78 -21.95
N ALA A 11 5.38 5.07 -22.32
CA ALA A 11 6.49 5.51 -23.15
C ALA A 11 7.82 5.63 -22.36
N GLN A 12 7.76 5.73 -21.02
CA GLN A 12 8.94 5.83 -20.14
C GLN A 12 9.73 4.51 -20.00
N ARG A 13 9.22 3.41 -20.53
CA ARG A 13 9.87 2.09 -20.42
C ARG A 13 11.33 2.15 -20.84
N ASP A 14 12.20 1.63 -19.98
CA ASP A 14 13.65 1.54 -20.19
C ASP A 14 14.37 2.89 -20.41
N MET A 15 13.71 4.02 -20.08
CA MET A 15 14.27 5.36 -20.23
C MET A 15 14.96 5.89 -18.96
N GLY A 16 14.92 5.13 -17.86
CA GLY A 16 15.51 5.55 -16.57
C GLY A 16 14.71 6.66 -15.86
N VAL A 17 13.44 6.83 -16.20
CA VAL A 17 12.51 7.78 -15.55
C VAL A 17 11.27 7.06 -15.06
N ALA A 18 10.66 7.59 -13.98
CA ALA A 18 9.43 7.07 -13.43
C ALA A 18 8.26 8.01 -13.66
N VAL A 19 7.06 7.45 -13.80
CA VAL A 19 5.82 8.21 -13.92
C VAL A 19 4.85 7.86 -12.81
N PHE A 20 3.96 8.79 -12.47
CA PHE A 20 2.94 8.60 -11.44
C PHE A 20 1.96 7.49 -11.82
N ASN A 21 1.76 6.54 -10.91
CA ASN A 21 0.86 5.41 -11.08
C ASN A 21 -0.55 5.74 -10.58
N ASP A 22 -1.29 6.53 -11.36
CA ASP A 22 -2.68 6.87 -11.06
C ASP A 22 -3.62 5.67 -11.17
N ASN A 23 -3.30 4.64 -11.97
CA ASN A 23 -4.05 3.38 -11.99
C ASN A 23 -4.06 2.74 -10.59
N PHE A 24 -2.90 2.71 -9.93
CA PHE A 24 -2.79 2.15 -8.59
C PHE A 24 -3.42 3.06 -7.53
N ARG A 25 -3.23 4.40 -7.65
CA ARG A 25 -3.91 5.38 -6.80
C ARG A 25 -5.42 5.14 -6.79
N GLU A 26 -6.04 5.00 -7.97
CA GLU A 26 -7.47 4.80 -8.10
C GLU A 26 -7.91 3.41 -7.67
N ALA A 27 -7.08 2.40 -7.89
CA ALA A 27 -7.32 1.06 -7.34
C ALA A 27 -7.39 1.10 -5.80
N ILE A 28 -6.53 1.89 -5.14
CA ILE A 28 -6.47 1.99 -3.68
C ILE A 28 -7.62 2.82 -3.12
N LYS A 29 -7.79 4.08 -3.60
CA LYS A 29 -8.72 5.05 -2.98
C LYS A 29 -10.00 5.33 -3.79
N GLY A 30 -10.07 4.88 -5.06
CA GLY A 30 -11.10 5.32 -6.00
C GLY A 30 -10.74 6.62 -6.71
N ASP A 31 -11.71 7.24 -7.38
CA ASP A 31 -11.52 8.49 -8.10
C ASP A 31 -11.08 9.66 -7.20
N ASN A 32 -10.72 10.76 -7.84
CA ASN A 32 -10.29 11.97 -7.14
C ASN A 32 -11.44 12.87 -6.67
N ASP A 33 -12.68 12.62 -7.14
CA ASP A 33 -13.84 13.48 -6.92
C ASP A 33 -14.75 13.01 -5.77
N GLY A 34 -14.42 11.90 -5.14
CA GLY A 34 -15.22 11.38 -4.03
C GLY A 34 -16.41 10.50 -4.45
N LYS A 35 -16.56 10.17 -5.72
CA LYS A 35 -17.72 9.44 -6.25
C LYS A 35 -17.59 7.92 -6.16
N SER A 36 -16.41 7.38 -6.32
CA SER A 36 -16.16 5.94 -6.32
C SER A 36 -15.24 5.49 -5.19
N HIS A 37 -15.43 4.25 -4.75
CA HIS A 37 -14.59 3.62 -3.75
C HIS A 37 -13.51 2.77 -4.40
N GLY A 38 -12.27 2.90 -3.95
CA GLY A 38 -11.20 1.95 -4.22
C GLY A 38 -11.18 0.83 -3.20
N PHE A 39 -10.20 -0.05 -3.32
CA PHE A 39 -10.04 -1.24 -2.47
C PHE A 39 -10.05 -0.89 -0.97
N ALA A 40 -9.27 0.11 -0.54
CA ALA A 40 -9.17 0.46 0.87
C ALA A 40 -10.50 0.94 1.48
N LEU A 41 -11.42 1.46 0.65
CA LEU A 41 -12.76 1.89 1.05
C LEU A 41 -13.81 0.77 0.90
N GLY A 42 -13.39 -0.47 0.62
CA GLY A 42 -14.29 -1.60 0.36
C GLY A 42 -14.90 -1.59 -1.05
N GLY A 43 -14.26 -0.93 -2.01
CA GLY A 43 -14.67 -0.94 -3.42
C GLY A 43 -14.61 -2.35 -4.02
N TRP A 44 -15.61 -2.68 -4.83
CA TRP A 44 -15.81 -4.02 -5.39
C TRP A 44 -14.84 -4.29 -6.54
N ASP A 45 -14.37 -5.55 -6.63
CA ASP A 45 -13.57 -6.09 -7.74
C ASP A 45 -12.28 -5.27 -8.02
N LYS A 46 -11.63 -4.76 -6.95
CA LYS A 46 -10.39 -4.00 -7.05
C LYS A 46 -9.14 -4.83 -6.82
N GLU A 47 -9.27 -6.06 -6.33
CA GLU A 47 -8.16 -6.94 -5.94
C GLU A 47 -7.17 -7.13 -7.08
N PHE A 48 -7.68 -7.32 -8.30
CA PHE A 48 -6.84 -7.47 -9.48
C PHE A 48 -5.98 -6.23 -9.78
N ASN A 49 -6.58 -5.04 -9.67
CA ASN A 49 -5.86 -3.78 -9.87
C ASN A 49 -4.86 -3.51 -8.75
N ILE A 50 -5.15 -3.92 -7.52
CA ILE A 50 -4.18 -3.89 -6.40
C ILE A 50 -2.99 -4.80 -6.73
N LYS A 51 -3.21 -6.02 -7.22
CA LYS A 51 -2.14 -6.94 -7.62
C LYS A 51 -1.21 -6.32 -8.68
N LYS A 52 -1.75 -5.60 -9.67
CA LYS A 52 -0.94 -4.86 -10.67
C LYS A 52 -0.02 -3.81 -10.02
N GLY A 53 -0.52 -3.06 -9.07
CA GLY A 53 0.28 -2.08 -8.33
C GLY A 53 1.29 -2.72 -7.39
N VAL A 54 0.92 -3.83 -6.73
CA VAL A 54 1.81 -4.58 -5.82
C VAL A 54 3.08 -5.03 -6.52
N VAL A 55 2.99 -5.48 -7.77
CA VAL A 55 4.16 -5.88 -8.58
C VAL A 55 4.91 -4.68 -9.18
N GLY A 56 4.51 -3.42 -8.88
CA GLY A 56 5.15 -2.22 -9.42
C GLY A 56 4.80 -1.93 -10.88
N GLY A 57 3.62 -2.33 -11.34
CA GLY A 57 3.14 -2.07 -12.70
C GLY A 57 3.89 -2.81 -13.81
N VAL A 58 4.70 -3.82 -13.48
CA VAL A 58 5.46 -4.61 -14.44
C VAL A 58 4.64 -5.76 -15.03
N TYR A 59 5.15 -6.35 -16.11
CA TYR A 59 4.63 -7.63 -16.58
C TYR A 59 4.97 -8.73 -15.56
N TYR A 60 3.96 -9.28 -14.94
CA TYR A 60 4.07 -10.39 -13.99
C TYR A 60 3.61 -11.71 -14.64
N ASP A 61 2.42 -11.73 -15.22
CA ASP A 61 1.86 -12.83 -16.02
C ASP A 61 0.92 -12.26 -17.09
N ALA A 62 0.23 -13.16 -17.84
CA ALA A 62 -0.70 -12.78 -18.90
C ALA A 62 -1.86 -11.87 -18.44
N TYR A 63 -2.21 -11.90 -17.16
CA TYR A 63 -3.30 -11.15 -16.58
C TYR A 63 -2.82 -9.93 -15.78
N ILE A 64 -1.75 -10.09 -15.00
CA ILE A 64 -1.18 -9.04 -14.15
C ILE A 64 -0.04 -8.35 -14.88
N GLN A 65 -0.36 -7.24 -15.54
CA GLN A 65 0.58 -6.40 -16.26
C GLN A 65 0.04 -4.97 -16.37
N ASP A 66 0.93 -4.00 -16.47
CA ASP A 66 0.58 -2.60 -16.66
C ASP A 66 1.65 -1.91 -17.54
N PHE A 67 2.04 -0.71 -17.26
CA PHE A 67 2.78 0.18 -18.16
C PHE A 67 4.31 0.19 -17.97
N ALA A 68 4.88 -0.52 -16.99
CA ALA A 68 6.31 -0.47 -16.67
C ALA A 68 7.09 -1.71 -17.14
N SER A 69 8.35 -1.53 -17.54
CA SER A 69 9.32 -2.61 -17.72
C SER A 69 9.93 -3.06 -16.41
N ASN A 70 10.24 -2.11 -15.52
CA ASN A 70 10.81 -2.35 -14.20
C ASN A 70 10.08 -1.54 -13.12
N PRO A 71 10.11 -1.96 -11.85
CA PRO A 71 9.34 -1.31 -10.79
C PRO A 71 9.82 0.12 -10.46
N ASP A 72 11.06 0.46 -10.76
CA ASP A 72 11.62 1.81 -10.59
C ASP A 72 11.13 2.83 -11.63
N GLU A 73 10.32 2.40 -12.58
CA GLU A 73 9.60 3.27 -13.52
C GLU A 73 8.22 3.71 -13.03
N THR A 74 7.81 3.31 -11.81
CA THR A 74 6.51 3.65 -11.23
C THR A 74 6.62 4.42 -9.92
N VAL A 75 5.90 5.54 -9.81
CA VAL A 75 5.72 6.28 -8.56
C VAL A 75 4.34 5.96 -7.98
N ASN A 76 4.32 5.17 -6.92
CA ASN A 76 3.10 4.73 -6.24
C ASN A 76 2.68 5.72 -5.16
N TYR A 77 1.42 6.13 -5.15
CA TYR A 77 0.91 7.15 -4.26
C TYR A 77 -0.61 7.06 -4.08
N VAL A 78 -1.15 7.75 -3.12
CA VAL A 78 -2.60 7.94 -2.96
C VAL A 78 -3.02 9.40 -3.01
N THR A 79 -2.12 10.32 -2.65
CA THR A 79 -2.34 11.76 -2.66
C THR A 79 -1.13 12.47 -3.26
N SER A 80 -1.38 13.55 -4.00
CA SER A 80 -0.40 14.55 -4.41
C SER A 80 -0.90 15.96 -4.07
N HIS A 81 -0.24 17.01 -4.57
CA HIS A 81 -0.68 18.39 -4.35
C HIS A 81 -2.01 18.70 -5.03
N ASP A 82 -2.31 18.05 -6.15
CA ASP A 82 -3.59 18.17 -6.88
C ASP A 82 -4.70 17.34 -6.23
N ASN A 83 -5.94 17.71 -6.52
CA ASN A 83 -7.16 17.02 -6.10
C ASN A 83 -7.34 16.95 -4.57
N LEU A 84 -8.29 16.14 -4.12
CA LEU A 84 -8.54 15.92 -2.70
C LEU A 84 -7.38 15.19 -2.05
N THR A 85 -7.04 15.56 -0.80
CA THR A 85 -6.20 14.67 0.03
C THR A 85 -6.94 13.36 0.29
N LEU A 86 -6.22 12.33 0.71
CA LEU A 86 -6.88 11.08 1.12
C LEU A 86 -7.90 11.32 2.23
N TRP A 87 -7.56 12.16 3.22
CA TRP A 87 -8.49 12.48 4.31
C TRP A 87 -9.75 13.20 3.81
N ASP A 88 -9.60 14.22 2.97
CA ASP A 88 -10.75 14.93 2.38
C ASP A 88 -11.62 13.99 1.53
N LYS A 89 -10.98 13.08 0.77
CA LYS A 89 -11.70 12.04 0.03
C LYS A 89 -12.56 11.18 0.95
N LEU A 90 -12.01 10.74 2.09
CA LEU A 90 -12.74 9.92 3.07
C LEU A 90 -13.89 10.68 3.71
N GLU A 91 -13.71 11.97 4.00
CA GLU A 91 -14.78 12.81 4.54
C GLU A 91 -15.98 12.91 3.56
N ILE A 92 -15.70 13.04 2.26
CA ILE A 92 -16.72 13.15 1.21
C ILE A 92 -17.33 11.80 0.86
N SER A 93 -16.51 10.77 0.66
CA SER A 93 -16.97 9.46 0.18
C SER A 93 -17.59 8.59 1.27
N CYS A 94 -17.22 8.82 2.54
CA CYS A 94 -17.63 8.03 3.68
C CYS A 94 -18.19 8.91 4.81
N PRO A 95 -19.19 9.78 4.55
CA PRO A 95 -19.66 10.75 5.55
C PRO A 95 -20.25 10.09 6.81
N HIS A 96 -20.77 8.85 6.68
CA HIS A 96 -21.37 8.11 7.80
C HIS A 96 -20.40 7.21 8.55
N TYR A 97 -19.13 7.15 8.13
CA TYR A 97 -18.12 6.34 8.81
C TYR A 97 -17.56 7.12 10.01
N SER A 98 -17.28 6.39 11.08
CA SER A 98 -16.60 6.97 12.24
C SER A 98 -15.21 7.50 11.87
N GLU A 99 -14.68 8.44 12.67
CA GLU A 99 -13.31 8.92 12.50
C GLU A 99 -12.31 7.75 12.58
N GLU A 100 -12.55 6.78 13.46
CA GLU A 100 -11.74 5.57 13.60
C GLU A 100 -11.74 4.71 12.35
N ASP A 101 -12.89 4.50 11.71
CA ASP A 101 -12.98 3.73 10.46
C ASP A 101 -12.20 4.43 9.33
N LYS A 102 -12.31 5.75 9.23
CA LYS A 102 -11.57 6.54 8.24
C LYS A 102 -10.06 6.47 8.49
N ILE A 103 -9.63 6.47 9.75
CA ILE A 103 -8.22 6.28 10.12
C ILE A 103 -7.73 4.90 9.67
N LYS A 104 -8.48 3.82 9.91
CA LYS A 104 -8.13 2.46 9.46
C LYS A 104 -7.98 2.41 7.94
N ILE A 105 -8.91 3.02 7.20
CA ILE A 105 -8.84 3.09 5.74
C ILE A 105 -7.59 3.84 5.28
N ALA A 106 -7.28 5.00 5.89
CA ALA A 106 -6.08 5.77 5.54
C ALA A 106 -4.80 4.98 5.81
N MET A 107 -4.72 4.26 6.93
CA MET A 107 -3.59 3.41 7.28
C MET A 107 -3.44 2.23 6.31
N LEU A 108 -4.54 1.56 5.95
CA LEU A 108 -4.54 0.49 4.94
C LEU A 108 -4.05 1.00 3.59
N ALA A 109 -4.56 2.15 3.13
CA ALA A 109 -4.17 2.76 1.86
C ALA A 109 -2.66 3.02 1.78
N GLN A 110 -2.06 3.54 2.84
CA GLN A 110 -0.62 3.79 2.88
C GLN A 110 0.23 2.53 3.08
N ALA A 111 -0.28 1.55 3.81
CA ALA A 111 0.40 0.27 3.91
C ALA A 111 0.50 -0.39 2.52
N ILE A 112 -0.55 -0.31 1.70
CA ILE A 112 -0.52 -0.81 0.32
C ILE A 112 0.59 -0.12 -0.48
N VAL A 113 0.72 1.20 -0.41
CA VAL A 113 1.80 1.95 -1.11
C VAL A 113 3.18 1.55 -0.60
N LEU A 114 3.38 1.49 0.72
CA LEU A 114 4.69 1.30 1.33
C LEU A 114 5.19 -0.15 1.32
N THR A 115 4.31 -1.13 1.10
CA THR A 115 4.68 -2.56 1.02
C THR A 115 4.64 -3.12 -0.40
N SER A 116 4.26 -2.32 -1.40
CA SER A 116 4.31 -2.68 -2.82
C SER A 116 5.67 -2.40 -3.45
N GLN A 117 5.97 -3.07 -4.56
CA GLN A 117 7.14 -2.76 -5.39
C GLN A 117 6.95 -1.41 -6.09
N GLY A 118 8.04 -0.77 -6.51
CA GLY A 118 8.02 0.58 -7.11
C GLY A 118 8.48 1.67 -6.14
N ILE A 119 8.42 2.92 -6.57
CA ILE A 119 8.86 4.08 -5.80
C ILE A 119 7.68 4.63 -5.00
N PRO A 120 7.68 4.59 -3.67
CA PRO A 120 6.60 5.17 -2.88
C PRO A 120 6.71 6.69 -2.82
N PHE A 121 5.59 7.37 -2.95
CA PHE A 121 5.47 8.81 -2.77
C PHE A 121 4.43 9.11 -1.68
N ILE A 122 4.78 9.96 -0.74
CA ILE A 122 3.91 10.42 0.35
C ILE A 122 3.77 11.94 0.24
N PHE A 123 2.55 12.43 0.13
CA PHE A 123 2.27 13.86 0.17
C PHE A 123 2.48 14.41 1.58
N GLY A 124 3.30 15.45 1.74
CA GLY A 124 3.68 15.99 3.04
C GLY A 124 2.47 16.34 3.92
N GLY A 125 2.42 15.79 5.12
CA GLY A 125 1.32 15.90 6.08
C GLY A 125 0.29 14.77 6.01
N GLU A 126 0.41 13.85 5.07
CA GLU A 126 -0.50 12.71 4.95
C GLU A 126 -0.41 11.80 6.17
N GLU A 127 0.78 11.67 6.77
CA GLU A 127 1.02 10.98 8.03
C GLU A 127 0.35 11.64 9.25
N LEU A 128 -0.19 12.83 9.06
CA LEU A 128 -0.98 13.59 10.03
C LEU A 128 -2.46 13.68 9.63
N LEU A 129 -2.89 12.92 8.61
CA LEU A 129 -4.21 13.00 8.00
C LEU A 129 -4.53 14.41 7.50
N ARG A 130 -3.58 15.03 6.77
CA ARG A 130 -3.71 16.39 6.24
C ARG A 130 -5.00 16.58 5.48
N THR A 131 -5.67 17.68 5.75
CA THR A 131 -6.85 18.16 5.01
C THR A 131 -6.53 19.47 4.27
N LYS A 132 -7.15 19.66 3.12
CA LYS A 132 -7.28 20.92 2.40
C LYS A 132 -8.71 21.45 2.50
N VAL A 133 -9.44 21.01 3.53
CA VAL A 133 -10.85 21.40 3.80
C VAL A 133 -11.75 21.11 2.59
N GLY A 134 -11.52 19.96 1.93
CA GLY A 134 -12.28 19.55 0.73
C GLY A 134 -11.94 20.32 -0.55
N ASN A 135 -10.91 21.16 -0.55
CA ASN A 135 -10.51 21.90 -1.75
C ASN A 135 -9.67 21.01 -2.67
N HIS A 136 -10.24 20.67 -3.83
CA HIS A 136 -9.57 19.84 -4.83
C HIS A 136 -8.61 20.61 -5.75
N ASN A 137 -8.70 21.95 -5.82
CA ASN A 137 -7.87 22.79 -6.67
C ASN A 137 -7.26 23.94 -5.86
N SER A 138 -6.32 23.61 -4.98
CA SER A 138 -5.85 24.50 -3.90
C SER A 138 -4.62 25.34 -4.27
N TYR A 139 -4.10 25.28 -5.51
CA TYR A 139 -2.83 25.91 -5.86
C TYR A 139 -2.73 27.40 -5.52
N ASN A 140 -3.84 28.13 -5.54
CA ASN A 140 -3.93 29.56 -5.23
C ASN A 140 -4.85 29.87 -4.03
N ALA A 141 -5.19 28.86 -3.21
CA ALA A 141 -6.19 29.01 -2.15
C ALA A 141 -5.67 29.65 -0.84
N GLY A 142 -4.39 30.03 -0.80
CA GLY A 142 -3.79 30.66 0.38
C GLY A 142 -3.44 29.68 1.51
N ASP A 143 -2.83 30.22 2.59
CA ASP A 143 -2.21 29.44 3.65
C ASP A 143 -3.20 28.64 4.48
N PHE A 144 -4.40 29.16 4.72
CA PHE A 144 -5.42 28.47 5.50
C PHE A 144 -5.72 27.07 4.93
N ILE A 145 -5.77 26.92 3.62
CA ILE A 145 -6.02 25.67 2.91
C ILE A 145 -4.73 24.86 2.75
N ASN A 146 -3.62 25.52 2.42
CA ASN A 146 -2.40 24.83 1.97
C ASN A 146 -1.41 24.52 3.08
N ARG A 147 -1.54 25.13 4.28
CA ARG A 147 -0.65 24.84 5.41
C ARG A 147 -0.72 23.38 5.86
N ILE A 148 0.36 22.92 6.47
CA ILE A 148 0.37 21.70 7.27
C ILE A 148 0.03 22.09 8.71
N ASP A 149 -1.10 21.61 9.21
CA ASP A 149 -1.48 21.80 10.62
C ASP A 149 -0.72 20.79 11.49
N TRP A 150 0.41 21.23 12.05
CA TRP A 150 1.25 20.40 12.90
C TRP A 150 0.61 19.97 14.21
N SER A 151 -0.46 20.61 14.67
CA SER A 151 -1.20 20.18 15.87
C SER A 151 -1.81 18.79 15.68
N ARG A 152 -2.14 18.43 14.43
CA ARG A 152 -2.66 17.11 14.07
C ARG A 152 -1.68 15.98 14.38
N LYS A 153 -0.37 16.25 14.45
CA LYS A 153 0.63 15.26 14.84
C LYS A 153 0.38 14.69 16.24
N SER A 154 0.00 15.54 17.18
CA SER A 154 -0.35 15.09 18.53
C SER A 154 -1.69 14.35 18.54
N LYS A 155 -2.69 14.88 17.84
CA LYS A 155 -4.02 14.27 17.72
C LYS A 155 -3.96 12.88 17.08
N TYR A 156 -3.21 12.72 15.99
CA TYR A 156 -3.10 11.48 15.22
C TYR A 156 -1.74 10.79 15.38
N LYS A 157 -1.19 10.84 16.59
CA LYS A 157 0.12 10.26 16.93
C LYS A 157 0.25 8.78 16.53
N THR A 158 -0.83 8.02 16.67
CA THR A 158 -0.89 6.60 16.28
C THR A 158 -0.66 6.44 14.78
N VAL A 159 -1.32 7.25 13.94
CA VAL A 159 -1.14 7.25 12.48
C VAL A 159 0.29 7.62 12.12
N PHE A 160 0.81 8.72 12.70
CA PHE A 160 2.20 9.13 12.49
C PHE A 160 3.20 8.00 12.83
N ASN A 161 3.01 7.33 13.95
CA ASN A 161 3.88 6.22 14.35
C ASN A 161 3.75 5.02 13.41
N TYR A 162 2.56 4.74 12.90
CA TYR A 162 2.32 3.68 11.92
C TYR A 162 3.08 3.95 10.61
N TYR A 163 2.97 5.16 10.05
CA TYR A 163 3.76 5.56 8.86
C TYR A 163 5.26 5.43 9.11
N ARG A 164 5.74 5.92 10.25
CA ARG A 164 7.15 5.79 10.64
C ARG A 164 7.59 4.33 10.68
N GLY A 165 6.75 3.45 11.22
CA GLY A 165 7.00 2.00 11.28
C GLY A 165 7.07 1.36 9.88
N LEU A 166 6.12 1.67 9.00
CA LEU A 166 6.11 1.18 7.62
C LEU A 166 7.32 1.68 6.81
N ILE A 167 7.69 2.95 6.98
CA ILE A 167 8.90 3.51 6.33
C ILE A 167 10.15 2.78 6.84
N SER A 168 10.25 2.54 8.15
CA SER A 168 11.36 1.78 8.73
C SER A 168 11.40 0.36 8.19
N LEU A 169 10.26 -0.33 8.14
CA LEU A 169 10.12 -1.66 7.56
C LEU A 169 10.64 -1.71 6.12
N ARG A 170 10.12 -0.83 5.25
CA ARG A 170 10.53 -0.75 3.86
C ARG A 170 12.01 -0.43 3.68
N LYS A 171 12.57 0.47 4.50
CA LYS A 171 14.00 0.84 4.45
C LYS A 171 14.92 -0.31 4.90
N SER A 172 14.52 -1.05 5.91
CA SER A 172 15.30 -2.16 6.46
C SER A 172 15.25 -3.41 5.60
N HIS A 173 14.14 -3.65 4.88
CA HIS A 173 13.91 -4.88 4.13
C HIS A 173 13.87 -4.64 2.63
N LYS A 174 14.89 -5.17 1.94
CA LYS A 174 15.08 -5.02 0.49
C LYS A 174 14.01 -5.77 -0.32
N ALA A 175 13.38 -6.78 0.26
CA ALA A 175 12.29 -7.52 -0.35
C ALA A 175 11.15 -6.61 -0.86
N PHE A 176 10.89 -5.48 -0.18
CA PHE A 176 9.91 -4.46 -0.62
C PHE A 176 10.43 -3.55 -1.74
N ARG A 177 11.67 -3.72 -2.19
CA ARG A 177 12.36 -2.84 -3.14
C ARG A 177 13.17 -3.63 -4.16
N MET A 178 12.62 -4.74 -4.65
CA MET A 178 13.20 -5.49 -5.77
C MET A 178 13.34 -4.58 -6.99
N ARG A 179 14.38 -4.80 -7.79
CA ARG A 179 14.76 -3.86 -8.85
C ARG A 179 14.36 -4.28 -10.26
N SER A 180 13.93 -5.52 -10.44
CA SER A 180 13.64 -6.02 -11.78
C SER A 180 12.36 -6.84 -11.84
N ALA A 181 11.68 -6.79 -12.98
CA ALA A 181 10.51 -7.59 -13.24
C ALA A 181 10.77 -9.11 -13.17
N PRO A 182 11.90 -9.65 -13.69
CA PRO A 182 12.23 -11.06 -13.50
C PRO A 182 12.31 -11.50 -12.03
N GLU A 183 12.98 -10.72 -11.19
CA GLU A 183 13.09 -11.00 -9.76
C GLU A 183 11.72 -10.99 -9.08
N ILE A 184 10.87 -10.01 -9.40
CA ILE A 184 9.50 -9.94 -8.87
C ILE A 184 8.70 -11.17 -9.27
N ARG A 185 8.75 -11.60 -10.53
CA ARG A 185 8.06 -12.82 -10.99
C ARG A 185 8.54 -14.09 -10.28
N GLU A 186 9.82 -14.15 -9.98
CA GLU A 186 10.41 -15.29 -9.26
C GLU A 186 10.02 -15.30 -7.79
N LYS A 187 10.21 -14.17 -7.09
CA LYS A 187 10.19 -14.08 -5.62
C LYS A 187 8.85 -13.67 -5.03
N LEU A 188 7.98 -12.96 -5.76
CA LEU A 188 6.66 -12.57 -5.30
C LEU A 188 5.62 -13.59 -5.80
N LYS A 189 4.83 -14.15 -4.89
CA LYS A 189 3.72 -15.05 -5.24
C LYS A 189 2.44 -14.59 -4.53
N PHE A 190 1.36 -14.44 -5.29
CA PHE A 190 0.06 -14.12 -4.71
C PHE A 190 -0.53 -15.35 -4.02
N LEU A 191 -1.18 -15.10 -2.87
CA LEU A 191 -1.95 -16.09 -2.15
C LEU A 191 -3.36 -16.20 -2.78
N ASP A 192 -3.97 -17.37 -2.63
CA ASP A 192 -5.39 -17.54 -2.90
C ASP A 192 -6.18 -16.94 -1.75
N THR A 193 -6.93 -15.87 -2.02
CA THR A 193 -7.66 -15.10 -1.02
C THR A 193 -9.07 -14.83 -1.47
N GLY A 194 -9.97 -14.69 -0.50
CA GLY A 194 -11.35 -14.31 -0.76
C GLY A 194 -11.49 -12.85 -1.21
N ARG A 195 -12.70 -12.47 -1.52
CA ARG A 195 -13.07 -11.12 -1.95
C ARG A 195 -12.74 -10.08 -0.88
N GLY A 196 -12.27 -8.90 -1.32
CA GLY A 196 -11.84 -7.82 -0.42
C GLY A 196 -10.50 -8.08 0.28
N VAL A 197 -9.80 -9.14 -0.14
CA VAL A 197 -8.48 -9.50 0.43
C VAL A 197 -7.44 -9.64 -0.67
N VAL A 198 -6.26 -9.09 -0.47
CA VAL A 198 -5.09 -9.34 -1.31
C VAL A 198 -3.94 -9.78 -0.43
N GLY A 199 -3.42 -10.98 -0.69
CA GLY A 199 -2.28 -11.54 0.02
C GLY A 199 -1.17 -11.92 -0.95
N PHE A 200 0.09 -11.76 -0.52
CA PHE A 200 1.25 -12.21 -1.28
C PHE A 200 2.43 -12.56 -0.37
N VAL A 201 3.33 -13.35 -0.92
CA VAL A 201 4.58 -13.75 -0.28
C VAL A 201 5.75 -13.18 -1.07
N LEU A 202 6.72 -12.63 -0.38
CA LEU A 202 8.06 -12.34 -0.87
C LEU A 202 8.95 -13.46 -0.32
N GLY A 203 9.38 -14.39 -1.19
CA GLY A 203 10.02 -15.64 -0.78
C GLY A 203 11.52 -15.70 -1.08
N ASP A 204 12.18 -16.70 -0.54
CA ASP A 204 13.56 -17.06 -0.82
C ASP A 204 14.54 -15.88 -0.77
N HIS A 205 14.50 -15.12 0.34
CA HIS A 205 15.32 -13.93 0.54
C HIS A 205 15.18 -12.89 -0.59
N ALA A 206 13.94 -12.60 -1.02
CA ALA A 206 13.65 -11.62 -2.07
C ALA A 206 14.45 -10.32 -1.86
N GLY A 207 15.05 -9.79 -2.92
CA GLY A 207 15.93 -8.59 -2.82
C GLY A 207 17.22 -8.82 -2.02
N ASN A 208 17.65 -10.05 -1.80
CA ASN A 208 18.71 -10.42 -0.86
C ASN A 208 18.43 -9.93 0.57
N ASP A 209 17.17 -10.06 1.00
CA ASP A 209 16.73 -9.71 2.35
C ASP A 209 17.24 -10.71 3.40
N VAL A 210 17.40 -10.22 4.64
CA VAL A 210 17.76 -11.07 5.77
C VAL A 210 16.61 -12.02 6.17
N TRP A 211 15.37 -11.61 5.96
CA TRP A 211 14.22 -12.47 6.17
C TRP A 211 14.03 -13.43 5.00
N ARG A 212 13.85 -14.68 5.32
CA ARG A 212 13.67 -15.74 4.31
C ARG A 212 12.35 -15.57 3.56
N LYS A 213 11.28 -15.28 4.28
CA LYS A 213 9.96 -15.03 3.71
C LYS A 213 9.26 -13.88 4.42
N ILE A 214 8.50 -13.10 3.64
CA ILE A 214 7.60 -12.07 4.15
C ILE A 214 6.23 -12.33 3.55
N VAL A 215 5.21 -12.40 4.40
CA VAL A 215 3.80 -12.43 3.97
C VAL A 215 3.20 -11.07 4.23
N VAL A 216 2.49 -10.54 3.24
CA VAL A 216 1.71 -9.30 3.34
C VAL A 216 0.27 -9.62 2.99
N VAL A 217 -0.66 -9.19 3.84
CA VAL A 217 -2.09 -9.33 3.59
C VAL A 217 -2.79 -8.01 3.82
N TYR A 218 -3.58 -7.58 2.85
CA TYR A 218 -4.50 -6.45 2.92
C TYR A 218 -5.93 -6.97 3.04
N ASN A 219 -6.63 -6.57 4.07
CA ASN A 219 -8.04 -6.87 4.27
C ASN A 219 -8.85 -5.57 4.20
N SER A 220 -9.64 -5.37 3.16
CA SER A 220 -10.55 -4.24 3.02
C SER A 220 -11.96 -4.50 3.57
N ASN A 221 -12.24 -5.74 3.96
CA ASN A 221 -13.52 -6.14 4.53
C ASN A 221 -13.71 -5.54 5.93
N ARG A 222 -14.97 -5.31 6.32
CA ARG A 222 -15.34 -4.87 7.67
C ARG A 222 -15.50 -6.01 8.69
N HIS A 223 -15.05 -7.19 8.31
CA HIS A 223 -14.98 -8.39 9.15
C HIS A 223 -13.60 -9.02 9.06
N PHE A 224 -13.29 -9.89 9.99
CA PHE A 224 -12.08 -10.71 9.93
C PHE A 224 -12.05 -11.53 8.64
N SER A 225 -10.85 -11.73 8.11
CA SER A 225 -10.64 -12.55 6.92
C SER A 225 -9.53 -13.56 7.18
N ASP A 226 -9.86 -14.84 7.00
CA ASP A 226 -8.89 -15.92 7.19
C ASP A 226 -8.10 -16.14 5.90
N VAL A 227 -6.78 -16.28 6.04
CA VAL A 227 -5.84 -16.44 4.93
C VAL A 227 -4.91 -17.62 5.24
N LYS A 228 -4.81 -18.54 4.29
CA LYS A 228 -3.84 -19.66 4.38
C LYS A 228 -2.44 -19.16 4.10
N LEU A 229 -1.52 -19.56 4.97
CA LEU A 229 -0.10 -19.27 4.83
C LEU A 229 0.62 -20.36 4.03
N PRO A 230 1.68 -20.02 3.30
CA PRO A 230 2.54 -21.01 2.68
C PRO A 230 3.36 -21.72 3.76
N MET A 231 3.06 -22.98 4.00
CA MET A 231 3.73 -23.81 5.00
C MET A 231 4.86 -24.61 4.37
N ASP A 232 6.06 -24.46 4.93
CA ASP A 232 7.14 -25.42 4.78
C ASP A 232 7.44 -26.04 6.15
N ALA A 233 8.13 -27.16 6.16
CA ALA A 233 8.63 -27.72 7.40
C ALA A 233 9.47 -26.67 8.17
N ASN A 234 9.13 -26.44 9.43
CA ASN A 234 9.83 -25.51 10.35
C ASN A 234 9.66 -24.00 10.05
N THR A 235 8.61 -23.55 9.35
CA THR A 235 8.36 -22.11 9.21
C THR A 235 7.73 -21.54 10.49
N CYS A 236 8.43 -20.60 11.11
CA CYS A 236 7.92 -19.82 12.24
C CYS A 236 7.60 -18.41 11.78
N TRP A 237 6.39 -17.95 12.02
CA TRP A 237 5.95 -16.62 11.62
C TRP A 237 5.98 -15.62 12.77
N ASN A 238 6.57 -14.46 12.54
CA ASN A 238 6.60 -13.32 13.43
C ASN A 238 5.81 -12.17 12.81
N THR A 239 4.95 -11.50 13.57
CA THR A 239 4.15 -10.36 13.10
C THR A 239 4.87 -9.06 13.35
N VAL A 240 4.99 -8.19 12.33
CA VAL A 240 5.60 -6.85 12.43
C VAL A 240 4.66 -5.71 12.04
N VAL A 241 3.53 -6.01 11.38
CA VAL A 241 2.45 -5.06 11.12
C VAL A 241 1.13 -5.74 11.47
N GLU A 242 0.36 -5.13 12.36
CA GLU A 242 -0.99 -5.55 12.72
C GLU A 242 -1.76 -4.40 13.38
N GLY A 243 -3.01 -4.20 12.97
CA GLY A 243 -3.87 -3.14 13.51
C GLY A 243 -3.22 -1.75 13.36
N TYR A 244 -2.96 -1.10 14.49
CA TYR A 244 -2.34 0.24 14.53
C TYR A 244 -0.81 0.20 14.70
N ARG A 245 -0.20 -0.96 14.66
CA ARG A 245 1.23 -1.14 14.93
C ARG A 245 1.96 -1.55 13.66
N ALA A 246 3.08 -0.91 13.40
CA ALA A 246 4.01 -1.25 12.33
C ALA A 246 5.45 -1.02 12.80
N GLY A 247 6.37 -1.87 12.35
CA GLY A 247 7.78 -1.75 12.70
C GLY A 247 8.63 -2.86 12.08
N THR A 248 9.82 -3.03 12.61
CA THR A 248 10.80 -4.04 12.22
C THR A 248 11.04 -5.10 13.30
N THR A 249 10.43 -4.90 14.46
CA THR A 249 10.50 -5.82 15.60
C THR A 249 9.18 -6.54 15.76
N ALA A 250 9.21 -7.83 16.03
CA ALA A 250 8.01 -8.63 16.24
C ALA A 250 7.09 -8.02 17.30
N ILE A 251 5.83 -7.87 16.93
CA ILE A 251 4.78 -7.29 17.79
C ILE A 251 4.37 -8.28 18.88
N ASN A 252 4.23 -9.54 18.49
CA ASN A 252 3.91 -10.66 19.39
C ASN A 252 4.83 -11.83 19.05
N PRO A 253 5.78 -12.15 19.91
CA PRO A 253 6.64 -13.34 19.69
C PRO A 253 5.90 -14.68 19.87
N VAL A 254 4.60 -14.64 20.21
CA VAL A 254 3.81 -15.83 20.58
C VAL A 254 3.33 -16.66 19.39
N TYR A 255 3.34 -16.12 18.17
CA TYR A 255 3.12 -16.93 16.97
C TYR A 255 4.38 -17.68 16.52
N SER A 256 5.45 -17.55 17.31
CA SER A 256 6.70 -18.28 17.05
C SER A 256 6.46 -19.78 17.18
N CYS A 257 6.62 -20.47 16.05
CA CYS A 257 6.70 -21.93 15.96
C CYS A 257 5.43 -22.75 16.26
N LEU A 258 4.26 -22.15 16.27
CA LEU A 258 3.04 -22.93 16.08
C LEU A 258 2.93 -23.25 14.58
N ASN A 259 2.62 -24.49 14.24
CA ASN A 259 2.27 -24.90 12.86
C ASN A 259 0.93 -24.27 12.47
N ILE A 260 0.88 -22.92 12.40
CA ILE A 260 -0.29 -22.18 12.00
C ILE A 260 -0.26 -22.11 10.49
N ASP A 261 -1.22 -22.76 9.85
CA ASP A 261 -1.43 -22.73 8.41
C ASP A 261 -2.42 -21.62 8.00
N THR A 262 -3.08 -20.99 8.95
CA THR A 262 -4.12 -19.97 8.71
C THR A 262 -4.00 -18.83 9.72
N ILE A 263 -4.09 -17.61 9.23
CA ILE A 263 -4.13 -16.38 10.04
C ILE A 263 -5.46 -15.67 9.86
N SER A 264 -5.95 -15.01 10.89
CA SER A 264 -7.14 -14.17 10.85
C SER A 264 -6.74 -12.70 10.85
N VAL A 265 -6.99 -12.01 9.74
CA VAL A 265 -6.58 -10.61 9.52
C VAL A 265 -7.72 -9.68 9.96
N LEU A 266 -7.38 -8.68 10.79
CA LEU A 266 -8.33 -7.71 11.32
C LEU A 266 -9.10 -6.97 10.20
N PRO A 267 -10.33 -6.49 10.48
CA PRO A 267 -11.09 -5.66 9.55
C PRO A 267 -10.33 -4.37 9.16
N VAL A 268 -10.40 -4.00 7.91
CA VAL A 268 -9.81 -2.78 7.32
C VAL A 268 -8.37 -2.56 7.81
N SER A 269 -7.51 -3.53 7.53
CA SER A 269 -6.14 -3.54 8.05
C SER A 269 -5.13 -4.21 7.12
N THR A 270 -3.87 -4.03 7.45
CA THR A 270 -2.74 -4.77 6.86
C THR A 270 -2.11 -5.63 7.93
N MET A 271 -1.76 -6.87 7.56
CA MET A 271 -0.90 -7.73 8.36
C MET A 271 0.39 -8.04 7.59
N VAL A 272 1.52 -7.93 8.27
CA VAL A 272 2.82 -8.36 7.72
C VAL A 272 3.48 -9.31 8.69
N LEU A 273 3.83 -10.47 8.17
CA LEU A 273 4.57 -11.50 8.90
C LEU A 273 5.90 -11.78 8.19
N TYR A 274 6.86 -12.27 8.96
CA TYR A 274 8.12 -12.74 8.39
C TYR A 274 8.56 -14.06 9.02
N SER A 275 9.40 -14.80 8.31
CA SER A 275 10.19 -15.93 8.83
C SER A 275 11.67 -15.72 8.54
N GLU A 276 12.51 -16.17 9.46
CA GLU A 276 13.97 -16.21 9.30
C GLU A 276 14.43 -17.45 8.55
#